data_2aca0f8a82037ef1f304926d838f4f25
#
_entry.id   2aca0f8a82037ef1f304926d838f4f25
#
_cell.length_a   1.000
_cell.length_b   1.000
_cell.length_c   1.000
_cell.angle_alpha   90.00
_cell.angle_beta   90.00
_cell.angle_gamma   90.00
#
_symmetry.space_group_name_H-M   'P 1'
#
loop_
_entity.id
_entity.type
_entity.pdbx_description
1 polymer ?
#
loop_
_entity_poly.entity_id
_entity_poly.type
_entity_poly.pdbx_seq_one_letter_code
_entity_poly.pdbx_strand_id
1 'polypeptide(L)'
;MTGDGVEQACGECATTLEPWEGQPAPRLYGFTARHVAQALVMVACGQSYRRTAATIRQVTGRPLDDRPRRSATGQVLAPAQQHGQLVSDWVEVFAPIIWSAYASARWPQWLLIDDTSFRITKPGRPRGEEAFSVLGAVGYGPDERPQLIAVEAVPVVDSAAWQAFLRSLKGTPGLVVGAGGLPLATADRVFARRRPPPELRRCQWHLARNLTKSLPDAVQRDRTDEIHRLIAAAQSSAPAWEQLTAEILRRTSTGGYLAALKMVTSLRPVVAHQLAQPLLGPRSVGPLEQFFRELSASLGPRASKMTNKVRADALLKLLAADRNGWTDEHAWADLIRTHLHRQQGHARQQREHTDSSGSPSLRRLPKPVPIDA
;
A
#
# COMPACT_ATOMS: atom_id res chain seq x y z
N MET A 1 -38.44 -6.24 30.11
CA MET A 1 -38.15 -7.00 28.87
C MET A 1 -36.66 -6.95 28.73
N THR A 2 -36.04 -7.96 29.24
CA THR A 2 -34.63 -8.25 29.15
C THR A 2 -34.27 -8.32 27.69
N GLY A 3 -33.43 -7.39 27.26
CA GLY A 3 -32.85 -7.50 25.93
C GLY A 3 -32.02 -8.76 25.87
N ASP A 4 -32.58 -9.76 25.23
CA ASP A 4 -31.82 -10.93 24.83
C ASP A 4 -30.67 -10.37 23.96
N GLY A 5 -29.55 -10.17 24.63
CA GLY A 5 -28.27 -9.95 23.94
C GLY A 5 -28.20 -11.11 22.97
N VAL A 6 -28.11 -10.76 21.69
CA VAL A 6 -28.06 -11.77 20.64
C VAL A 6 -26.77 -12.54 20.85
N GLU A 7 -26.83 -13.55 21.70
CA GLU A 7 -25.89 -14.66 21.73
C GLU A 7 -25.99 -15.41 20.41
N GLN A 8 -25.57 -14.74 19.36
CA GLN A 8 -25.18 -15.45 18.17
C GLN A 8 -23.73 -15.88 18.36
N ALA A 9 -23.57 -16.85 19.27
CA ALA A 9 -22.40 -17.67 19.24
C ALA A 9 -22.37 -18.31 17.85
N CYS A 10 -21.45 -17.88 17.01
CA CYS A 10 -21.05 -18.71 15.90
C CYS A 10 -20.63 -20.04 16.53
N GLY A 11 -21.26 -21.16 16.17
CA GLY A 11 -20.96 -22.47 16.76
C GLY A 11 -19.49 -22.88 16.62
N GLU A 12 -18.73 -22.21 15.73
CA GLU A 12 -17.29 -22.43 15.52
C GLU A 12 -16.39 -21.48 16.28
N CYS A 13 -16.84 -20.27 16.64
CA CYS A 13 -15.94 -19.30 17.28
C CYS A 13 -16.36 -18.88 18.69
N ALA A 14 -17.50 -19.34 19.21
CA ALA A 14 -18.01 -19.03 20.54
C ALA A 14 -17.89 -17.55 20.98
N THR A 15 -17.87 -16.62 20.04
CA THR A 15 -17.62 -15.21 20.29
C THR A 15 -18.92 -14.45 20.17
N THR A 16 -19.41 -13.96 21.27
CA THR A 16 -20.55 -13.03 21.33
C THR A 16 -20.07 -11.66 20.87
N LEU A 17 -20.61 -11.17 19.77
CA LEU A 17 -20.34 -9.80 19.31
C LEU A 17 -21.41 -8.89 19.90
N GLU A 18 -21.14 -8.34 21.07
CA GLU A 18 -22.00 -7.32 21.64
C GLU A 18 -21.92 -6.01 20.84
N PRO A 19 -23.05 -5.31 20.64
CA PRO A 19 -23.03 -3.99 20.01
C PRO A 19 -22.28 -2.99 20.88
N TRP A 20 -21.36 -2.25 20.27
CA TRP A 20 -20.58 -1.23 20.95
C TRP A 20 -21.40 0.03 21.16
N GLU A 21 -21.74 0.33 22.40
CA GLU A 21 -22.30 1.62 22.75
C GLU A 21 -21.18 2.65 22.95
N GLY A 22 -21.20 3.69 22.13
CA GLY A 22 -20.45 4.93 22.39
C GLY A 22 -19.04 5.05 21.84
N GLN A 23 -18.53 4.13 20.98
CA GLN A 23 -17.23 4.28 20.35
C GLN A 23 -17.28 4.24 18.81
N PRO A 24 -16.32 4.88 18.10
CA PRO A 24 -16.18 4.75 16.65
C PRO A 24 -15.57 3.41 16.25
N ALA A 25 -15.91 2.35 16.97
CA ALA A 25 -15.48 1.01 16.64
C ALA A 25 -16.10 0.54 15.32
N PRO A 26 -15.40 -0.33 14.59
CA PRO A 26 -15.93 -0.89 13.37
C PRO A 26 -17.22 -1.61 13.69
N ARG A 27 -18.34 -1.07 13.26
CA ARG A 27 -19.64 -1.69 13.43
C ARG A 27 -19.67 -2.94 12.58
N LEU A 28 -19.58 -4.10 13.21
CA LEU A 28 -19.72 -5.38 12.50
C LEU A 28 -21.16 -5.62 12.03
N TYR A 29 -22.10 -4.79 12.46
CA TYR A 29 -23.53 -4.84 12.10
C TYR A 29 -24.13 -6.24 12.24
N GLY A 30 -23.74 -6.95 13.30
CA GLY A 30 -24.18 -8.32 13.55
C GLY A 30 -23.49 -9.38 12.68
N PHE A 31 -22.47 -9.05 11.91
CA PHE A 31 -21.61 -10.01 11.24
C PHE A 31 -20.55 -10.53 12.22
N THR A 32 -20.16 -11.78 12.06
CA THR A 32 -19.08 -12.37 12.86
C THR A 32 -17.72 -11.93 12.33
N ALA A 33 -16.67 -12.07 13.14
CA ALA A 33 -15.29 -11.85 12.68
C ALA A 33 -14.94 -12.72 11.45
N ARG A 34 -15.49 -13.91 11.37
CA ARG A 34 -15.32 -14.80 10.20
C ARG A 34 -15.95 -14.22 8.94
N HIS A 35 -17.17 -13.72 9.00
CA HIS A 35 -17.79 -13.06 7.83
C HIS A 35 -17.00 -11.82 7.37
N VAL A 36 -16.45 -11.07 8.32
CA VAL A 36 -15.58 -9.92 8.00
C VAL A 36 -14.27 -10.39 7.35
N ALA A 37 -13.61 -11.40 7.92
CA ALA A 37 -12.39 -11.98 7.34
C ALA A 37 -12.63 -12.49 5.92
N GLN A 38 -13.72 -13.22 5.70
CA GLN A 38 -14.14 -13.71 4.40
C GLN A 38 -14.35 -12.57 3.38
N ALA A 39 -15.00 -11.48 3.81
CA ALA A 39 -15.14 -10.29 2.97
C ALA A 39 -13.80 -9.67 2.62
N LEU A 40 -12.87 -9.58 3.58
CA LEU A 40 -11.54 -9.02 3.35
C LEU A 40 -10.70 -9.90 2.41
N VAL A 41 -10.76 -11.23 2.54
CA VAL A 41 -10.12 -12.17 1.60
C VAL A 41 -10.67 -11.96 0.17
N MET A 42 -11.99 -11.88 0.00
CA MET A 42 -12.58 -11.61 -1.31
C MET A 42 -12.08 -10.29 -1.91
N VAL A 43 -11.95 -9.24 -1.09
CA VAL A 43 -11.42 -7.95 -1.52
C VAL A 43 -9.94 -8.05 -1.88
N ALA A 44 -9.14 -8.74 -1.08
CA ALA A 44 -7.72 -9.01 -1.34
C ALA A 44 -7.53 -9.73 -2.68
N CYS A 45 -8.37 -10.72 -2.99
CA CYS A 45 -8.41 -11.40 -4.28
C CYS A 45 -9.02 -10.55 -5.44
N GLY A 46 -9.20 -9.24 -5.25
CA GLY A 46 -9.61 -8.31 -6.31
C GLY A 46 -11.11 -8.10 -6.48
N GLN A 47 -11.99 -8.68 -5.65
CA GLN A 47 -13.42 -8.40 -5.76
C GLN A 47 -13.75 -6.97 -5.36
N SER A 48 -14.76 -6.39 -6.05
CA SER A 48 -15.27 -5.06 -5.68
C SER A 48 -16.05 -5.12 -4.37
N TYR A 49 -16.02 -4.06 -3.57
CA TYR A 49 -16.78 -3.94 -2.31
C TYR A 49 -18.25 -4.28 -2.47
N ARG A 50 -18.87 -3.82 -3.56
CA ARG A 50 -20.29 -4.10 -3.87
C ARG A 50 -20.54 -5.59 -4.11
N ARG A 51 -19.67 -6.26 -4.88
CA ARG A 51 -19.80 -7.69 -5.16
C ARG A 51 -19.56 -8.51 -3.90
N THR A 52 -18.53 -8.18 -3.14
CA THR A 52 -18.24 -8.81 -1.85
C THR A 52 -19.42 -8.68 -0.89
N ALA A 53 -20.00 -7.49 -0.73
CA ALA A 53 -21.17 -7.27 0.11
C ALA A 53 -22.39 -8.11 -0.33
N ALA A 54 -22.61 -8.22 -1.64
CA ALA A 54 -23.70 -9.04 -2.18
C ALA A 54 -23.47 -10.54 -1.85
N THR A 55 -22.24 -11.03 -1.98
CA THR A 55 -21.89 -12.42 -1.66
C THR A 55 -22.07 -12.70 -0.16
N ILE A 56 -21.55 -11.84 0.72
CA ILE A 56 -21.70 -12.00 2.18
C ILE A 56 -23.18 -12.01 2.58
N ARG A 57 -24.00 -11.13 1.98
CA ARG A 57 -25.45 -11.16 2.20
C ARG A 57 -26.09 -12.49 1.79
N GLN A 58 -25.71 -13.01 0.63
CA GLN A 58 -26.24 -14.27 0.12
C GLN A 58 -25.85 -15.45 1.04
N VAL A 59 -24.61 -15.49 1.51
CA VAL A 59 -24.10 -16.54 2.41
C VAL A 59 -24.75 -16.46 3.80
N THR A 60 -24.95 -15.25 4.32
CA THR A 60 -25.46 -15.07 5.68
C THR A 60 -26.98 -15.05 5.77
N GLY A 61 -27.70 -14.93 4.64
CA GLY A 61 -29.17 -14.77 4.62
C GLY A 61 -29.67 -13.49 5.29
N ARG A 62 -28.75 -12.56 5.67
CA ARG A 62 -29.13 -11.34 6.40
C ARG A 62 -29.82 -10.34 5.49
N PRO A 63 -30.96 -9.79 5.92
CA PRO A 63 -31.62 -8.73 5.17
C PRO A 63 -30.74 -7.48 5.09
N LEU A 64 -31.01 -6.66 4.09
CA LEU A 64 -30.45 -5.32 4.02
C LEU A 64 -30.88 -4.53 5.26
N ASP A 65 -29.98 -3.73 5.85
CA ASP A 65 -30.38 -2.75 6.85
C ASP A 65 -31.24 -1.69 6.13
N ASP A 66 -32.53 -1.71 6.38
CA ASP A 66 -33.52 -0.82 5.74
C ASP A 66 -33.39 0.64 6.21
N ARG A 67 -32.57 0.90 7.24
CA ARG A 67 -32.34 2.26 7.71
C ARG A 67 -31.60 3.08 6.66
N PRO A 68 -32.15 4.21 6.23
CA PRO A 68 -31.49 5.06 5.27
C PRO A 68 -30.18 5.60 5.87
N ARG A 69 -29.06 5.25 5.22
CA ARG A 69 -27.76 5.82 5.53
C ARG A 69 -27.49 7.01 4.64
N ARG A 70 -26.79 7.99 5.19
CA ARG A 70 -26.34 9.15 4.44
C ARG A 70 -24.84 9.07 4.18
N SER A 71 -24.40 9.47 2.99
CA SER A 71 -23.01 9.71 2.70
C SER A 71 -22.46 10.86 3.55
N ALA A 72 -21.15 11.06 3.53
CA ALA A 72 -20.52 12.24 4.16
C ALA A 72 -21.06 13.56 3.61
N THR A 73 -21.59 13.56 2.40
CA THR A 73 -22.24 14.73 1.76
C THR A 73 -23.74 14.83 2.03
N GLY A 74 -24.29 14.00 2.93
CA GLY A 74 -25.73 14.01 3.28
C GLY A 74 -26.65 13.27 2.30
N GLN A 75 -26.14 12.72 1.21
CA GLN A 75 -26.94 11.98 0.24
C GLN A 75 -27.42 10.64 0.84
N VAL A 76 -28.68 10.30 0.64
CA VAL A 76 -29.23 8.99 1.00
C VAL A 76 -28.62 7.92 0.09
N LEU A 77 -27.98 6.92 0.68
CA LEU A 77 -27.33 5.84 -0.06
C LEU A 77 -28.36 4.76 -0.40
N ALA A 78 -28.33 4.29 -1.64
CA ALA A 78 -29.08 3.11 -2.05
C ALA A 78 -28.59 1.85 -1.29
N PRO A 79 -29.44 0.87 -1.03
CA PRO A 79 -29.09 -0.33 -0.26
C PRO A 79 -27.80 -1.03 -0.71
N ALA A 80 -27.60 -1.16 -2.02
CA ALA A 80 -26.38 -1.78 -2.58
C ALA A 80 -25.09 -0.96 -2.31
N GLN A 81 -25.19 0.39 -2.23
CA GLN A 81 -24.08 1.26 -1.87
C GLN A 81 -23.77 1.19 -0.38
N GLN A 82 -24.79 1.04 0.46
CA GLN A 82 -24.64 0.87 1.91
C GLN A 82 -23.80 -0.36 2.24
N HIS A 83 -24.06 -1.49 1.56
CA HIS A 83 -23.24 -2.69 1.77
C HIS A 83 -21.81 -2.56 1.24
N GLY A 84 -21.63 -1.91 0.11
CA GLY A 84 -20.30 -1.60 -0.40
C GLY A 84 -19.53 -0.67 0.55
N GLN A 85 -20.23 0.26 1.21
CA GLN A 85 -19.64 1.13 2.23
C GLN A 85 -19.20 0.34 3.45
N LEU A 86 -20.03 -0.59 3.94
CA LEU A 86 -19.69 -1.44 5.08
C LEU A 86 -18.41 -2.25 4.85
N VAL A 87 -18.28 -2.89 3.69
CA VAL A 87 -17.05 -3.60 3.33
C VAL A 87 -15.85 -2.67 3.26
N SER A 88 -16.05 -1.46 2.70
CA SER A 88 -14.99 -0.43 2.67
C SER A 88 -14.55 -0.02 4.07
N ASP A 89 -15.49 0.13 5.00
CA ASP A 89 -15.20 0.48 6.41
C ASP A 89 -14.44 -0.66 7.11
N TRP A 90 -14.79 -1.92 6.85
CA TRP A 90 -14.03 -3.06 7.35
C TRP A 90 -12.60 -3.10 6.81
N VAL A 91 -12.43 -2.83 5.52
CA VAL A 91 -11.09 -2.74 4.90
C VAL A 91 -10.26 -1.66 5.57
N GLU A 92 -10.82 -0.46 5.76
CA GLU A 92 -10.14 0.68 6.38
C GLU A 92 -9.62 0.35 7.79
N VAL A 93 -10.43 -0.37 8.57
CA VAL A 93 -10.07 -0.70 9.96
C VAL A 93 -9.15 -1.90 10.06
N PHE A 94 -9.46 -2.99 9.37
CA PHE A 94 -8.80 -4.27 9.64
C PHE A 94 -7.59 -4.55 8.73
N ALA A 95 -7.50 -3.94 7.55
CA ALA A 95 -6.35 -4.15 6.67
C ALA A 95 -5.01 -3.75 7.31
N PRO A 96 -4.89 -2.60 8.01
CA PRO A 96 -3.65 -2.26 8.71
C PRO A 96 -3.29 -3.25 9.82
N ILE A 97 -4.28 -3.83 10.50
CA ILE A 97 -4.10 -4.81 11.58
C ILE A 97 -3.57 -6.12 11.01
N ILE A 98 -4.22 -6.62 9.97
CA ILE A 98 -3.78 -7.81 9.24
C ILE A 98 -2.38 -7.61 8.72
N TRP A 99 -2.13 -6.50 8.00
CA TRP A 99 -0.82 -6.19 7.46
C TRP A 99 0.27 -6.19 8.55
N SER A 100 0.03 -5.53 9.68
CA SER A 100 1.01 -5.44 10.76
C SER A 100 1.32 -6.77 11.44
N ALA A 101 0.39 -7.73 11.41
CA ALA A 101 0.58 -9.06 11.98
C ALA A 101 1.52 -9.93 11.12
N TYR A 102 1.50 -9.72 9.79
CA TYR A 102 2.32 -10.49 8.84
C TYR A 102 3.58 -9.74 8.41
N ALA A 103 3.58 -8.41 8.43
CA ALA A 103 4.74 -7.62 8.05
C ALA A 103 5.93 -7.99 8.95
N SER A 104 6.91 -8.66 8.35
CA SER A 104 8.06 -9.19 9.06
C SER A 104 8.84 -8.11 9.79
N ALA A 105 9.20 -8.38 11.04
CA ALA A 105 10.17 -7.57 11.78
C ALA A 105 11.61 -7.80 11.30
N ARG A 106 11.85 -8.80 10.46
CA ARG A 106 13.17 -9.15 9.95
C ARG A 106 13.45 -8.42 8.64
N TRP A 107 14.62 -7.82 8.56
CA TRP A 107 15.05 -7.14 7.36
C TRP A 107 15.45 -8.12 6.27
N PRO A 108 15.04 -7.81 5.05
CA PRO A 108 15.57 -8.52 3.90
C PRO A 108 17.05 -8.18 3.73
N GLN A 109 17.80 -9.16 3.25
CA GLN A 109 19.18 -8.95 2.81
C GLN A 109 19.21 -7.97 1.62
N TRP A 110 18.24 -8.03 0.74
CA TRP A 110 18.09 -7.19 -0.44
C TRP A 110 16.75 -6.51 -0.45
N LEU A 111 16.77 -5.22 -0.76
CA LEU A 111 15.59 -4.35 -0.80
C LEU A 111 15.41 -3.78 -2.21
N LEU A 112 14.26 -4.02 -2.81
CA LEU A 112 13.84 -3.34 -4.04
C LEU A 112 12.90 -2.21 -3.66
N ILE A 113 13.10 -1.01 -4.25
CA ILE A 113 12.24 0.15 -4.04
C ILE A 113 11.85 0.77 -5.37
N ASP A 114 10.58 1.11 -5.51
CA ASP A 114 10.05 1.77 -6.71
C ASP A 114 8.71 2.45 -6.42
N ASP A 115 8.22 3.27 -7.35
CA ASP A 115 6.94 3.93 -7.27
C ASP A 115 6.15 3.83 -8.58
N THR A 116 4.84 4.00 -8.45
CA THR A 116 3.94 4.11 -9.59
C THR A 116 2.86 5.14 -9.32
N SER A 117 2.38 5.83 -10.37
CA SER A 117 1.33 6.84 -10.28
C SER A 117 0.03 6.35 -10.87
N PHE A 118 -1.06 6.60 -10.17
CA PHE A 118 -2.43 6.35 -10.64
C PHE A 118 -3.06 7.64 -11.12
N ARG A 119 -3.59 7.61 -12.35
CA ARG A 119 -4.20 8.78 -13.00
C ARG A 119 -5.68 8.58 -13.20
N ILE A 120 -6.44 9.63 -12.95
CA ILE A 120 -7.89 9.69 -13.23
C ILE A 120 -8.07 10.40 -14.56
N THR A 121 -8.72 9.73 -15.50
CA THR A 121 -9.16 10.39 -16.75
C THR A 121 -10.51 11.04 -16.48
N LYS A 122 -10.55 12.37 -16.50
CA LYS A 122 -11.80 13.13 -16.42
C LYS A 122 -12.34 13.38 -17.84
N PRO A 123 -13.66 13.27 -18.07
CA PRO A 123 -14.26 13.64 -19.35
C PRO A 123 -13.84 15.07 -19.76
N GLY A 124 -13.45 15.25 -21.00
CA GLY A 124 -13.04 16.55 -21.55
C GLY A 124 -11.60 17.01 -21.25
N ARG A 125 -10.79 16.20 -20.56
CA ARG A 125 -9.37 16.48 -20.37
C ARG A 125 -8.49 15.41 -21.05
N PRO A 126 -7.56 15.79 -21.95
CA PRO A 126 -6.77 14.83 -22.73
C PRO A 126 -5.70 14.11 -21.91
N ARG A 127 -5.32 14.62 -20.73
CA ARG A 127 -4.38 13.97 -19.82
C ARG A 127 -5.07 13.70 -18.48
N GLY A 128 -4.96 12.45 -18.03
CA GLY A 128 -5.44 12.06 -16.69
C GLY A 128 -4.72 12.88 -15.61
N GLU A 129 -5.51 13.38 -14.65
CA GLU A 129 -4.99 14.01 -13.43
C GLU A 129 -4.43 12.91 -12.51
N GLU A 130 -3.27 13.16 -11.89
CA GLU A 130 -2.71 12.22 -10.90
C GLU A 130 -3.62 12.20 -9.68
N ALA A 131 -4.09 10.98 -9.33
CA ALA A 131 -4.97 10.79 -8.19
C ALA A 131 -4.16 10.59 -6.92
N PHE A 132 -3.19 9.71 -7.00
CA PHE A 132 -2.22 9.38 -5.96
C PHE A 132 -1.11 8.54 -6.58
N SER A 133 0.00 8.45 -5.87
CA SER A 133 1.08 7.53 -6.20
C SER A 133 1.23 6.47 -5.13
N VAL A 134 1.87 5.36 -5.47
CA VAL A 134 2.13 4.24 -4.57
C VAL A 134 3.63 4.01 -4.50
N LEU A 135 4.17 4.10 -3.29
CA LEU A 135 5.52 3.66 -2.97
C LEU A 135 5.48 2.18 -2.61
N GLY A 136 6.43 1.40 -3.10
CA GLY A 136 6.54 -0.01 -2.83
C GLY A 136 7.94 -0.44 -2.43
N ALA A 137 8.00 -1.44 -1.55
CA ALA A 137 9.24 -2.09 -1.17
C ALA A 137 9.06 -3.61 -1.17
N VAL A 138 9.93 -4.30 -1.89
CA VAL A 138 10.05 -5.75 -1.89
C VAL A 138 11.36 -6.13 -1.22
N GLY A 139 11.29 -7.07 -0.30
CA GLY A 139 12.43 -7.66 0.35
C GLY A 139 12.68 -9.09 -0.08
N TYR A 140 13.94 -9.50 -0.05
CA TYR A 140 14.35 -10.89 -0.19
C TYR A 140 14.94 -11.37 1.12
N GLY A 141 14.31 -12.41 1.69
CA GLY A 141 14.82 -13.12 2.84
C GLY A 141 15.90 -14.15 2.49
N PRO A 142 16.31 -14.98 3.46
CA PRO A 142 17.28 -16.06 3.24
C PRO A 142 16.81 -17.14 2.24
N ASP A 143 15.48 -17.26 2.04
CA ASP A 143 14.88 -18.17 1.08
C ASP A 143 14.83 -17.62 -0.35
N GLU A 144 15.41 -16.44 -0.57
CA GLU A 144 15.47 -15.72 -1.85
C GLU A 144 14.09 -15.47 -2.52
N ARG A 145 13.00 -15.62 -1.77
CA ARG A 145 11.66 -15.31 -2.27
C ARG A 145 11.34 -13.83 -2.09
N PRO A 146 10.88 -13.15 -3.15
CA PRO A 146 10.47 -11.76 -3.05
C PRO A 146 9.16 -11.64 -2.27
N GLN A 147 9.16 -10.78 -1.27
CA GLN A 147 7.96 -10.44 -0.49
C GLN A 147 7.76 -8.93 -0.46
N LEU A 148 6.54 -8.48 -0.65
CA LEU A 148 6.18 -7.09 -0.37
C LEU A 148 6.29 -6.85 1.12
N ILE A 149 7.20 -5.97 1.52
CA ILE A 149 7.44 -5.64 2.93
C ILE A 149 6.82 -4.29 3.33
N ALA A 150 6.60 -3.43 2.36
CA ALA A 150 5.89 -2.17 2.55
C ALA A 150 5.22 -1.72 1.26
N VAL A 151 4.05 -1.10 1.41
CA VAL A 151 3.31 -0.42 0.37
C VAL A 151 2.56 0.75 0.99
N GLU A 152 2.63 1.92 0.37
CA GLU A 152 1.99 3.14 0.88
C GLU A 152 1.46 4.01 -0.25
N ALA A 153 0.21 4.49 -0.11
CA ALA A 153 -0.33 5.51 -0.98
C ALA A 153 0.16 6.89 -0.54
N VAL A 154 0.65 7.69 -1.47
CA VAL A 154 1.10 9.06 -1.22
C VAL A 154 0.45 10.03 -2.22
N PRO A 155 0.12 11.27 -1.80
CA PRO A 155 -0.48 12.24 -2.70
C PRO A 155 0.51 12.70 -3.78
N VAL A 156 1.79 12.80 -3.44
CA VAL A 156 2.88 13.24 -4.32
C VAL A 156 4.12 12.44 -4.00
N VAL A 157 4.86 12.04 -5.04
CA VAL A 157 6.17 11.39 -4.89
C VAL A 157 7.24 12.46 -4.80
N ASP A 158 7.69 12.73 -3.59
CA ASP A 158 8.79 13.65 -3.30
C ASP A 158 9.82 13.05 -2.33
N SER A 159 10.84 13.83 -2.01
CA SER A 159 11.89 13.40 -1.07
C SER A 159 11.36 13.16 0.35
N ALA A 160 10.35 13.91 0.78
CA ALA A 160 9.77 13.77 2.12
C ALA A 160 8.96 12.47 2.23
N ALA A 161 8.13 12.17 1.21
CA ALA A 161 7.37 10.92 1.14
C ALA A 161 8.31 9.70 1.13
N TRP A 162 9.34 9.71 0.29
CA TRP A 162 10.35 8.64 0.28
C TRP A 162 11.11 8.51 1.60
N GLN A 163 11.48 9.64 2.25
CA GLN A 163 12.12 9.59 3.58
C GLN A 163 11.22 8.97 4.64
N ALA A 164 9.96 9.40 4.70
CA ALA A 164 8.99 8.85 5.64
C ALA A 164 8.80 7.36 5.41
N PHE A 165 8.59 6.94 4.16
CA PHE A 165 8.44 5.55 3.77
C PHE A 165 9.65 4.70 4.15
N LEU A 166 10.87 5.09 3.78
CA LEU A 166 12.08 4.35 4.08
C LEU A 166 12.41 4.30 5.58
N ARG A 167 12.08 5.36 6.34
CA ARG A 167 12.24 5.37 7.81
C ARG A 167 11.24 4.49 8.52
N SER A 168 10.06 4.27 7.95
CA SER A 168 9.06 3.35 8.50
C SER A 168 9.51 1.89 8.43
N LEU A 169 10.43 1.59 7.52
CA LEU A 169 11.01 0.27 7.38
C LEU A 169 11.97 -0.02 8.55
N LYS A 170 11.94 -1.22 9.12
CA LYS A 170 12.79 -1.62 10.25
C LYS A 170 14.07 -2.29 9.74
N GLY A 171 15.23 -1.98 10.35
CA GLY A 171 16.52 -2.65 10.10
C GLY A 171 17.36 -2.01 8.97
N THR A 172 18.26 -2.76 8.35
CA THR A 172 19.17 -2.27 7.29
C THR A 172 19.41 -3.38 6.27
N PRO A 173 19.05 -3.18 4.99
CA PRO A 173 19.41 -4.12 3.93
C PRO A 173 20.91 -4.03 3.64
N GLY A 174 21.50 -5.11 3.11
CA GLY A 174 22.86 -5.08 2.56
C GLY A 174 22.92 -4.44 1.18
N LEU A 175 21.84 -4.56 0.41
CA LEU A 175 21.69 -4.00 -0.95
C LEU A 175 20.34 -3.35 -1.11
N VAL A 176 20.29 -2.15 -1.73
CA VAL A 176 19.07 -1.49 -2.18
C VAL A 176 19.11 -1.32 -3.68
N VAL A 177 18.09 -1.81 -4.39
CA VAL A 177 17.92 -1.64 -5.84
C VAL A 177 16.71 -0.72 -6.10
N GLY A 178 16.89 0.31 -6.91
CA GLY A 178 15.82 1.25 -7.25
C GLY A 178 15.89 1.75 -8.68
N ALA A 179 14.84 2.43 -9.15
CA ALA A 179 14.77 3.01 -10.49
C ALA A 179 15.89 4.04 -10.79
N GLY A 180 16.55 4.52 -9.75
CA GLY A 180 17.53 5.62 -9.81
C GLY A 180 16.90 6.96 -9.39
N GLY A 181 17.61 8.07 -9.54
CA GLY A 181 17.11 9.40 -9.19
C GLY A 181 16.67 9.52 -7.73
N LEU A 182 15.46 10.01 -7.51
CA LEU A 182 14.91 10.35 -6.19
C LEU A 182 14.88 9.17 -5.20
N PRO A 183 14.39 7.95 -5.53
CA PRO A 183 14.36 6.83 -4.61
C PRO A 183 15.73 6.47 -4.04
N LEU A 184 16.74 6.27 -4.91
CA LEU A 184 18.09 5.90 -4.49
C LEU A 184 18.82 7.04 -3.78
N ALA A 185 18.70 8.29 -4.24
CA ALA A 185 19.27 9.43 -3.55
C ALA A 185 18.69 9.65 -2.15
N THR A 186 17.43 9.26 -1.95
CA THR A 186 16.80 9.30 -0.62
C THR A 186 17.23 8.12 0.23
N ALA A 187 17.34 6.91 -0.35
CA ALA A 187 17.86 5.74 0.33
C ALA A 187 19.30 5.96 0.83
N ASP A 188 20.16 6.56 0.00
CA ASP A 188 21.51 6.94 0.39
C ASP A 188 21.51 7.81 1.66
N ARG A 189 20.70 8.87 1.68
CA ARG A 189 20.60 9.78 2.84
C ARG A 189 20.01 9.11 4.09
N VAL A 190 19.00 8.27 3.91
CA VAL A 190 18.33 7.60 5.05
C VAL A 190 19.24 6.54 5.68
N PHE A 191 19.97 5.80 4.85
CA PHE A 191 20.82 4.70 5.31
C PHE A 191 22.29 5.09 5.52
N ALA A 192 22.71 6.32 5.18
CA ALA A 192 24.12 6.79 5.29
C ALA A 192 24.76 6.56 6.67
N ARG A 193 23.97 6.63 7.75
CA ARG A 193 24.46 6.47 9.13
C ARG A 193 24.54 4.99 9.59
N ARG A 194 24.09 4.05 8.76
CA ARG A 194 24.15 2.62 9.09
C ARG A 194 25.56 2.09 8.91
N ARG A 195 25.90 1.02 9.63
CA ARG A 195 27.22 0.42 9.60
C ARG A 195 27.11 -1.10 9.45
N PRO A 196 27.52 -1.68 8.30
CA PRO A 196 27.90 -0.99 7.08
C PRO A 196 26.71 -0.31 6.39
N PRO A 197 26.91 0.73 5.56
CA PRO A 197 25.86 1.28 4.71
C PRO A 197 25.49 0.23 3.64
N PRO A 198 24.23 0.20 3.16
CA PRO A 198 23.86 -0.70 2.09
C PRO A 198 24.52 -0.30 0.77
N GLU A 199 24.82 -1.28 -0.06
CA GLU A 199 25.12 -1.03 -1.46
C GLU A 199 23.88 -0.45 -2.16
N LEU A 200 24.06 0.58 -2.97
CA LEU A 200 22.99 1.16 -3.77
C LEU A 200 23.19 0.77 -5.24
N ARG A 201 22.18 0.15 -5.83
CA ARG A 201 22.24 -0.34 -7.20
C ARG A 201 21.07 0.21 -8.02
N ARG A 202 21.39 0.78 -9.17
CA ARG A 202 20.37 1.22 -10.12
C ARG A 202 19.77 0.03 -10.85
N CYS A 203 18.45 -0.02 -10.95
CA CYS A 203 17.73 -1.06 -11.68
C CYS A 203 18.14 -1.09 -13.15
N GLN A 204 18.58 -2.25 -13.62
CA GLN A 204 19.04 -2.44 -14.99
C GLN A 204 17.93 -2.21 -16.03
N TRP A 205 16.71 -2.62 -15.71
CA TRP A 205 15.56 -2.41 -16.59
C TRP A 205 15.23 -0.93 -16.76
N HIS A 206 15.21 -0.17 -15.66
CA HIS A 206 14.98 1.29 -15.70
C HIS A 206 16.11 2.02 -16.44
N LEU A 207 17.34 1.57 -16.26
CA LEU A 207 18.47 2.14 -16.98
C LEU A 207 18.33 1.94 -18.48
N ALA A 208 18.07 0.70 -18.92
CA ALA A 208 17.85 0.38 -20.33
C ALA A 208 16.66 1.16 -20.92
N ARG A 209 15.54 1.21 -20.19
CA ARG A 209 14.35 1.98 -20.57
C ARG A 209 14.64 3.47 -20.74
N ASN A 210 15.40 4.06 -19.82
CA ASN A 210 15.73 5.48 -19.87
C ASN A 210 16.70 5.79 -21.02
N LEU A 211 17.67 4.91 -21.26
CA LEU A 211 18.55 5.00 -22.44
C LEU A 211 17.73 4.94 -23.74
N THR A 212 16.83 3.99 -23.86
CA THR A 212 15.93 3.89 -25.03
C THR A 212 15.12 5.18 -25.22
N LYS A 213 14.55 5.73 -24.13
CA LYS A 213 13.79 7.00 -24.20
C LYS A 213 14.62 8.21 -24.56
N SER A 214 15.94 8.18 -24.40
CA SER A 214 16.84 9.26 -24.78
C SER A 214 17.27 9.20 -26.25
N LEU A 215 16.93 8.13 -26.98
CA LEU A 215 17.18 8.01 -28.42
C LEU A 215 16.21 8.87 -29.23
N PRO A 216 16.51 9.19 -30.50
CA PRO A 216 15.56 9.81 -31.41
C PRO A 216 14.27 8.98 -31.56
N ASP A 217 13.13 9.63 -31.71
CA ASP A 217 11.79 8.96 -31.76
C ASP A 217 11.69 7.89 -32.85
N ALA A 218 12.32 8.10 -34.00
CA ALA A 218 12.36 7.10 -35.08
C ALA A 218 13.04 5.82 -34.61
N VAL A 219 14.17 5.94 -33.93
CA VAL A 219 14.96 4.82 -33.41
C VAL A 219 14.25 4.15 -32.22
N GLN A 220 13.59 4.93 -31.36
CA GLN A 220 12.79 4.37 -30.27
C GLN A 220 11.71 3.41 -30.80
N ARG A 221 11.13 3.70 -31.97
CA ARG A 221 10.08 2.89 -32.61
C ARG A 221 10.63 1.70 -33.38
N ASP A 222 11.79 1.88 -33.98
CA ASP A 222 12.46 0.80 -34.72
C ASP A 222 13.22 -0.13 -33.77
N ARG A 223 12.54 -1.17 -33.33
CA ARG A 223 13.10 -2.18 -32.43
C ARG A 223 14.12 -3.10 -33.07
N THR A 224 14.29 -3.03 -34.39
CA THR A 224 15.29 -3.79 -35.12
C THR A 224 16.65 -3.11 -35.14
N ASP A 225 16.71 -1.82 -34.79
CA ASP A 225 17.96 -1.07 -34.72
C ASP A 225 18.93 -1.71 -33.71
N GLU A 226 20.16 -1.94 -34.15
CA GLU A 226 21.23 -2.58 -33.38
C GLU A 226 21.47 -1.92 -32.01
N ILE A 227 21.21 -0.62 -31.89
CA ILE A 227 21.40 0.11 -30.62
C ILE A 227 20.57 -0.48 -29.48
N HIS A 228 19.41 -1.10 -29.76
CA HIS A 228 18.61 -1.74 -28.72
C HIS A 228 19.29 -2.99 -28.16
N ARG A 229 20.02 -3.75 -29.02
CA ARG A 229 20.85 -4.88 -28.59
C ARG A 229 22.02 -4.41 -27.73
N LEU A 230 22.67 -3.31 -28.13
CA LEU A 230 23.76 -2.71 -27.35
C LEU A 230 23.28 -2.20 -26.01
N ILE A 231 22.11 -1.54 -25.93
CA ILE A 231 21.51 -1.11 -24.66
C ILE A 231 21.22 -2.31 -23.74
N ALA A 232 20.71 -3.39 -24.27
CA ALA A 232 20.43 -4.61 -23.49
C ALA A 232 21.71 -5.25 -22.95
N ALA A 233 22.78 -5.25 -23.75
CA ALA A 233 24.08 -5.82 -23.39
C ALA A 233 24.92 -4.91 -22.48
N ALA A 234 24.70 -3.60 -22.52
CA ALA A 234 25.58 -2.59 -21.94
C ALA A 234 25.86 -2.75 -20.43
N GLN A 235 24.96 -3.40 -19.71
CA GLN A 235 25.08 -3.60 -18.26
C GLN A 235 25.69 -4.97 -17.88
N SER A 236 26.15 -5.74 -18.85
CA SER A 236 26.79 -7.05 -18.61
C SER A 236 28.27 -6.93 -18.29
N SER A 237 28.94 -5.93 -18.86
CA SER A 237 30.38 -5.73 -18.69
C SER A 237 30.82 -4.30 -19.04
N ALA A 238 31.97 -3.87 -18.53
CA ALA A 238 32.54 -2.57 -18.87
C ALA A 238 32.81 -2.42 -20.39
N PRO A 239 33.38 -3.41 -21.11
CA PRO A 239 33.51 -3.33 -22.56
C PRO A 239 32.18 -3.15 -23.29
N ALA A 240 31.10 -3.81 -22.85
CA ALA A 240 29.79 -3.63 -23.49
C ALA A 240 29.23 -2.22 -23.29
N TRP A 241 29.47 -1.60 -22.12
CA TRP A 241 29.11 -0.20 -21.88
C TRP A 241 29.89 0.76 -22.77
N GLU A 242 31.21 0.54 -22.92
CA GLU A 242 32.04 1.35 -23.81
C GLU A 242 31.65 1.20 -25.29
N GLN A 243 31.28 -0.01 -25.71
CA GLN A 243 30.78 -0.25 -27.06
C GLN A 243 29.48 0.53 -27.34
N LEU A 244 28.52 0.53 -26.39
CA LEU A 244 27.31 1.36 -26.49
C LEU A 244 27.66 2.84 -26.58
N THR A 245 28.58 3.31 -25.72
CA THR A 245 29.01 4.72 -25.67
C THR A 245 29.63 5.13 -26.99
N ALA A 246 30.53 4.33 -27.54
CA ALA A 246 31.18 4.60 -28.84
C ALA A 246 30.15 4.65 -29.99
N GLU A 247 29.17 3.74 -30.01
CA GLU A 247 28.12 3.74 -31.03
C GLU A 247 27.23 4.97 -30.94
N ILE A 248 26.81 5.37 -29.73
CA ILE A 248 26.04 6.61 -29.53
C ILE A 248 26.85 7.82 -29.98
N LEU A 249 28.13 7.89 -29.62
CA LEU A 249 29.01 8.97 -30.02
C LEU A 249 29.14 9.05 -31.55
N ARG A 250 29.37 7.92 -32.22
CA ARG A 250 29.43 7.83 -33.67
C ARG A 250 28.16 8.36 -34.35
N ARG A 251 26.98 8.02 -33.80
CA ARG A 251 25.68 8.48 -34.32
C ARG A 251 25.33 9.91 -33.98
N THR A 252 26.03 10.54 -33.04
CA THR A 252 25.79 11.93 -32.68
C THR A 252 26.07 12.91 -33.84
N SER A 253 27.01 12.57 -34.73
CA SER A 253 27.29 13.32 -35.95
C SER A 253 26.14 13.35 -36.97
N THR A 254 25.24 12.36 -36.92
CA THR A 254 24.06 12.25 -37.80
C THR A 254 22.82 12.95 -37.21
N GLY A 255 22.90 13.48 -35.99
CA GLY A 255 21.86 14.25 -35.30
C GLY A 255 20.97 13.44 -34.36
N GLY A 256 20.42 14.11 -33.36
CA GLY A 256 19.39 13.58 -32.45
C GLY A 256 19.88 12.72 -31.27
N TYR A 257 21.16 12.31 -31.21
CA TYR A 257 21.70 11.43 -30.18
C TYR A 257 22.32 12.15 -28.97
N LEU A 258 22.30 13.50 -28.93
CA LEU A 258 22.95 14.25 -27.86
C LEU A 258 22.39 13.94 -26.46
N ALA A 259 21.07 13.67 -26.33
CA ALA A 259 20.46 13.31 -25.06
C ALA A 259 20.97 11.93 -24.59
N ALA A 260 21.07 10.97 -25.50
CA ALA A 260 21.60 9.63 -25.21
C ALA A 260 23.09 9.70 -24.83
N LEU A 261 23.88 10.52 -25.54
CA LEU A 261 25.30 10.72 -25.22
C LEU A 261 25.50 11.31 -23.83
N LYS A 262 24.76 12.38 -23.50
CA LYS A 262 24.80 12.97 -22.16
C LYS A 262 24.43 11.91 -21.09
N MET A 263 23.43 11.06 -21.34
CA MET A 263 23.00 10.04 -20.41
C MET A 263 24.07 8.96 -20.21
N VAL A 264 24.61 8.36 -21.27
CA VAL A 264 25.65 7.31 -21.12
C VAL A 264 26.91 7.85 -20.44
N THR A 265 27.30 9.08 -20.74
CA THR A 265 28.46 9.73 -20.11
C THR A 265 28.22 9.97 -18.62
N SER A 266 27.05 10.52 -18.25
CA SER A 266 26.71 10.80 -16.83
C SER A 266 26.56 9.54 -16.01
N LEU A 267 26.12 8.43 -16.60
CA LEU A 267 25.90 7.16 -15.91
C LEU A 267 27.12 6.25 -15.86
N ARG A 268 28.18 6.57 -16.62
CA ARG A 268 29.41 5.78 -16.69
C ARG A 268 29.98 5.45 -15.30
N PRO A 269 30.15 6.42 -14.35
CA PRO A 269 30.66 6.10 -13.02
C PRO A 269 29.77 5.12 -12.24
N VAL A 270 28.45 5.32 -12.35
CA VAL A 270 27.46 4.47 -11.66
C VAL A 270 27.53 3.03 -12.18
N VAL A 271 27.57 2.87 -13.51
CA VAL A 271 27.64 1.54 -14.13
C VAL A 271 28.99 0.88 -13.86
N ALA A 272 30.10 1.63 -13.95
CA ALA A 272 31.42 1.11 -13.62
C ALA A 272 31.48 0.61 -12.16
N HIS A 273 30.93 1.39 -11.21
CA HIS A 273 30.82 0.97 -9.82
C HIS A 273 30.00 -0.32 -9.66
N GLN A 274 28.82 -0.40 -10.31
CA GLN A 274 27.96 -1.59 -10.25
C GLN A 274 28.60 -2.84 -10.85
N LEU A 275 29.39 -2.68 -11.93
CA LEU A 275 30.10 -3.77 -12.58
C LEU A 275 31.33 -4.27 -11.79
N ALA A 276 31.90 -3.40 -10.94
CA ALA A 276 33.02 -3.75 -10.07
C ALA A 276 32.56 -4.54 -8.81
N GLN A 277 31.27 -4.49 -8.48
CA GLN A 277 30.72 -5.20 -7.31
C GLN A 277 30.43 -6.67 -7.63
N PRO A 278 30.51 -7.56 -6.63
CA PRO A 278 30.06 -8.94 -6.80
C PRO A 278 28.61 -8.99 -7.30
N LEU A 279 28.34 -9.90 -8.23
CA LEU A 279 27.01 -10.02 -8.85
C LEU A 279 25.99 -10.72 -7.92
N LEU A 280 26.04 -10.45 -6.63
CA LEU A 280 25.13 -11.00 -5.64
C LEU A 280 23.83 -10.19 -5.61
N GLY A 281 22.70 -10.91 -5.57
CA GLY A 281 21.38 -10.31 -5.40
C GLY A 281 20.71 -9.79 -6.69
N PRO A 282 19.52 -9.18 -6.54
CA PRO A 282 18.70 -8.75 -7.66
C PRO A 282 19.33 -7.56 -8.41
N ARG A 283 19.10 -7.53 -9.73
CA ARG A 283 19.57 -6.46 -10.62
C ARG A 283 18.44 -5.56 -11.10
N SER A 284 17.20 -5.92 -10.82
CA SER A 284 16.03 -5.15 -11.27
C SER A 284 14.93 -5.16 -10.22
N VAL A 285 14.04 -4.16 -10.32
CA VAL A 285 12.82 -4.08 -9.52
C VAL A 285 11.65 -4.84 -10.14
N GLY A 286 11.93 -5.84 -10.97
CA GLY A 286 10.92 -6.62 -11.69
C GLY A 286 9.74 -7.12 -10.85
N PRO A 287 9.93 -7.66 -9.64
CA PRO A 287 8.84 -8.05 -8.76
C PRO A 287 7.92 -6.91 -8.36
N LEU A 288 8.44 -5.68 -8.15
CA LEU A 288 7.63 -4.48 -7.90
C LEU A 288 6.89 -4.03 -9.15
N GLU A 289 7.53 -4.03 -10.30
CA GLU A 289 6.90 -3.69 -11.58
C GLU A 289 5.74 -4.63 -11.91
N GLN A 290 5.90 -5.92 -11.61
CA GLN A 290 4.82 -6.89 -11.76
C GLN A 290 3.67 -6.57 -10.80
N PHE A 291 3.95 -6.32 -9.53
CA PHE A 291 2.96 -5.94 -8.54
C PHE A 291 2.21 -4.66 -8.96
N PHE A 292 2.92 -3.63 -9.43
CA PHE A 292 2.31 -2.40 -9.90
C PHE A 292 1.41 -2.59 -11.14
N ARG A 293 1.73 -3.54 -12.02
CA ARG A 293 0.84 -3.93 -13.13
C ARG A 293 -0.44 -4.59 -12.61
N GLU A 294 -0.32 -5.51 -11.66
CA GLU A 294 -1.46 -6.17 -11.01
C GLU A 294 -2.33 -5.14 -10.27
N LEU A 295 -1.72 -4.21 -9.54
CA LEU A 295 -2.41 -3.08 -8.92
C LEU A 295 -3.14 -2.22 -9.96
N SER A 296 -2.49 -1.88 -11.07
CA SER A 296 -3.09 -1.06 -12.11
C SER A 296 -4.30 -1.74 -12.73
N ALA A 297 -4.26 -3.06 -12.93
CA ALA A 297 -5.41 -3.83 -13.39
C ALA A 297 -6.56 -3.84 -12.36
N SER A 298 -6.24 -3.95 -11.07
CA SER A 298 -7.23 -4.02 -9.99
C SER A 298 -7.80 -2.64 -9.64
N LEU A 299 -6.97 -1.60 -9.60
CA LEU A 299 -7.31 -0.26 -9.12
C LEU A 299 -7.67 0.72 -10.25
N GLY A 300 -7.13 0.53 -11.46
CA GLY A 300 -7.38 1.43 -12.59
C GLY A 300 -8.86 1.74 -12.81
N PRO A 301 -9.75 0.74 -12.84
CA PRO A 301 -11.20 0.96 -12.97
C PRO A 301 -11.83 1.65 -11.75
N ARG A 302 -11.14 1.68 -10.61
CA ARG A 302 -11.63 2.22 -9.32
C ARG A 302 -10.96 3.53 -8.95
N ALA A 303 -9.84 3.90 -9.59
CA ALA A 303 -9.03 5.06 -9.24
C ALA A 303 -9.83 6.36 -9.15
N SER A 304 -10.82 6.55 -10.05
CA SER A 304 -11.72 7.71 -10.04
C SER A 304 -12.56 7.85 -8.76
N LYS A 305 -12.72 6.77 -8.00
CA LYS A 305 -13.50 6.72 -6.75
C LYS A 305 -12.62 6.67 -5.50
N MET A 306 -11.30 6.52 -5.67
CA MET A 306 -10.35 6.39 -4.57
C MET A 306 -9.72 7.75 -4.23
N THR A 307 -10.56 8.72 -3.86
CA THR A 307 -10.09 10.06 -3.46
C THR A 307 -9.59 10.11 -2.01
N ASN A 308 -9.86 9.07 -1.22
CA ASN A 308 -9.43 9.00 0.18
C ASN A 308 -8.14 8.15 0.29
N LYS A 309 -7.04 8.82 0.65
CA LYS A 309 -5.72 8.19 0.83
C LYS A 309 -5.76 7.01 1.82
N VAL A 310 -6.44 7.15 2.96
CA VAL A 310 -6.50 6.12 4.02
C VAL A 310 -7.13 4.84 3.48
N ARG A 311 -8.22 4.98 2.71
CA ARG A 311 -8.88 3.83 2.06
C ARG A 311 -8.04 3.20 0.96
N ALA A 312 -7.34 4.04 0.19
CA ALA A 312 -6.40 3.55 -0.81
C ALA A 312 -5.29 2.72 -0.16
N ASP A 313 -4.68 3.25 0.89
CA ASP A 313 -3.61 2.60 1.63
C ASP A 313 -4.06 1.28 2.28
N ALA A 314 -5.25 1.26 2.89
CA ALA A 314 -5.83 0.05 3.46
C ALA A 314 -6.07 -1.05 2.39
N LEU A 315 -6.63 -0.67 1.24
CA LEU A 315 -6.83 -1.61 0.14
C LEU A 315 -5.50 -2.14 -0.42
N LEU A 316 -4.49 -1.29 -0.56
CA LEU A 316 -3.15 -1.68 -1.00
C LEU A 316 -2.54 -2.75 -0.09
N LYS A 317 -2.73 -2.63 1.22
CA LYS A 317 -2.24 -3.60 2.21
C LYS A 317 -2.90 -4.97 2.04
N LEU A 318 -4.20 -5.02 1.74
CA LEU A 318 -4.87 -6.29 1.45
C LEU A 318 -4.39 -6.94 0.16
N LEU A 319 -4.23 -6.15 -0.92
CA LEU A 319 -3.72 -6.64 -2.19
C LEU A 319 -2.26 -7.13 -2.05
N ALA A 320 -1.47 -6.45 -1.23
CA ALA A 320 -0.12 -6.87 -0.92
C ALA A 320 -0.08 -8.15 -0.07
N ALA A 321 -1.02 -8.31 0.88
CA ALA A 321 -1.15 -9.53 1.66
C ALA A 321 -1.51 -10.74 0.78
N ASP A 322 -2.43 -10.57 -0.17
CA ASP A 322 -2.75 -11.60 -1.16
C ASP A 322 -1.54 -11.97 -2.02
N ARG A 323 -0.82 -10.96 -2.52
CA ARG A 323 0.39 -11.16 -3.32
C ARG A 323 1.48 -11.95 -2.58
N ASN A 324 1.56 -11.78 -1.25
CA ASN A 324 2.49 -12.53 -0.40
C ASN A 324 1.97 -13.93 -0.01
N GLY A 325 0.76 -14.30 -0.42
CA GLY A 325 0.13 -15.56 -0.03
C GLY A 325 -0.33 -15.60 1.44
N TRP A 326 -0.63 -14.43 2.04
CA TRP A 326 -1.05 -14.31 3.44
C TRP A 326 -2.57 -14.35 3.63
N THR A 327 -3.33 -14.71 2.60
CA THR A 327 -4.79 -14.80 2.63
C THR A 327 -5.24 -16.09 3.32
N ASP A 328 -5.37 -16.01 4.63
CA ASP A 328 -5.94 -17.09 5.46
C ASP A 328 -7.16 -16.55 6.23
N GLU A 329 -8.36 -17.02 5.86
CA GLU A 329 -9.64 -16.59 6.43
C GLU A 329 -9.69 -16.81 7.95
N HIS A 330 -9.21 -17.97 8.42
CA HIS A 330 -9.26 -18.32 9.85
C HIS A 330 -8.28 -17.47 10.66
N ALA A 331 -7.04 -17.34 10.19
CA ALA A 331 -6.05 -16.50 10.84
C ALA A 331 -6.49 -15.02 10.87
N TRP A 332 -7.09 -14.52 9.79
CA TRP A 332 -7.62 -13.15 9.77
C TRP A 332 -8.82 -12.97 10.72
N ALA A 333 -9.70 -13.96 10.82
CA ALA A 333 -10.80 -13.94 11.79
C ALA A 333 -10.28 -13.89 13.24
N ASP A 334 -9.20 -14.62 13.55
CA ASP A 334 -8.57 -14.61 14.87
C ASP A 334 -7.92 -13.25 15.20
N LEU A 335 -7.26 -12.64 14.23
CA LEU A 335 -6.69 -11.29 14.36
C LEU A 335 -7.79 -10.24 14.62
N ILE A 336 -8.90 -10.32 13.88
CA ILE A 336 -10.05 -9.43 14.06
C ILE A 336 -10.66 -9.62 15.46
N ARG A 337 -10.91 -10.85 15.90
CA ARG A 337 -11.42 -11.16 17.25
C ARG A 337 -10.49 -10.59 18.33
N THR A 338 -9.21 -10.88 18.23
CA THR A 338 -8.22 -10.40 19.19
C THR A 338 -8.20 -8.86 19.28
N HIS A 339 -8.31 -8.18 18.13
CA HIS A 339 -8.38 -6.73 18.10
C HIS A 339 -9.64 -6.20 18.80
N LEU A 340 -10.79 -6.77 18.51
CA LEU A 340 -12.07 -6.39 19.12
C LEU A 340 -12.05 -6.59 20.64
N HIS A 341 -11.55 -7.72 21.12
CA HIS A 341 -11.43 -7.99 22.57
C HIS A 341 -10.50 -6.98 23.27
N ARG A 342 -9.36 -6.62 22.66
CA ARG A 342 -8.46 -5.61 23.22
C ARG A 342 -9.16 -4.26 23.36
N GLN A 343 -9.91 -3.87 22.33
CA GLN A 343 -10.65 -2.61 22.40
C GLN A 343 -11.73 -2.64 23.49
N GLN A 344 -12.45 -3.74 23.66
CA GLN A 344 -13.43 -3.90 24.73
C GLN A 344 -12.77 -3.77 26.12
N GLY A 345 -11.62 -4.41 26.32
CA GLY A 345 -10.87 -4.31 27.57
C GLY A 345 -10.45 -2.86 27.89
N HIS A 346 -9.94 -2.13 26.90
CA HIS A 346 -9.58 -0.71 27.09
C HIS A 346 -10.78 0.17 27.39
N ALA A 347 -11.92 -0.03 26.73
CA ALA A 347 -13.14 0.73 26.98
C ALA A 347 -13.67 0.49 28.39
N ARG A 348 -13.59 -0.75 28.89
CA ARG A 348 -14.00 -1.10 30.26
C ARG A 348 -13.09 -0.44 31.29
N GLN A 349 -11.77 -0.51 31.11
CA GLN A 349 -10.81 0.15 32.01
C GLN A 349 -10.98 1.68 32.03
N GLN A 350 -11.27 2.32 30.90
CA GLN A 350 -11.54 3.75 30.85
C GLN A 350 -12.83 4.12 31.62
N ARG A 351 -13.90 3.33 31.50
CA ARG A 351 -15.14 3.54 32.29
C ARG A 351 -14.87 3.40 33.78
N GLU A 352 -14.18 2.34 34.19
CA GLU A 352 -13.82 2.12 35.60
C GLU A 352 -12.96 3.26 36.16
N HIS A 353 -12.08 3.85 35.36
CA HIS A 353 -11.25 5.00 35.76
C HIS A 353 -12.04 6.28 35.81
N THR A 354 -13.02 6.48 34.95
CA THR A 354 -13.92 7.66 34.98
C THR A 354 -14.91 7.59 36.14
N ASP A 355 -15.39 6.40 36.44
CA ASP A 355 -16.29 6.19 37.60
C ASP A 355 -15.56 6.27 38.94
N SER A 356 -14.27 5.89 39.00
CA SER A 356 -13.43 6.00 40.19
C SER A 356 -12.89 7.41 40.43
N SER A 357 -12.79 8.25 39.42
CA SER A 357 -12.44 9.67 39.51
C SER A 357 -13.66 10.52 39.84
N GLY A 358 -14.45 10.14 40.84
CA GLY A 358 -15.70 10.67 41.29
C GLY A 358 -16.07 12.06 40.76
N SER A 359 -17.17 12.15 40.04
CA SER A 359 -17.80 13.42 39.74
C SER A 359 -17.89 14.26 41.02
N PRO A 360 -17.38 15.51 41.02
CA PRO A 360 -17.61 16.37 42.15
C PRO A 360 -19.12 16.46 42.35
N SER A 361 -19.58 15.97 43.49
CA SER A 361 -20.99 16.06 43.89
C SER A 361 -21.48 17.46 43.61
N LEU A 362 -22.41 17.64 42.71
CA LEU A 362 -23.17 18.85 42.54
C LEU A 362 -23.76 19.18 43.93
N ARG A 363 -23.08 20.05 44.66
CA ARG A 363 -23.66 20.64 45.88
C ARG A 363 -25.01 21.19 45.48
N ARG A 364 -26.08 20.59 46.03
CA ARG A 364 -27.42 21.13 45.91
C ARG A 364 -27.34 22.59 46.34
N LEU A 365 -27.62 23.50 45.44
CA LEU A 365 -27.85 24.91 45.78
C LEU A 365 -28.95 24.96 46.82
N PRO A 366 -28.79 25.72 47.90
CA PRO A 366 -29.83 25.90 48.90
C PRO A 366 -31.09 26.44 48.21
N LYS A 367 -32.25 25.85 48.55
CA LYS A 367 -33.54 26.33 48.06
C LYS A 367 -33.68 27.82 48.41
N PRO A 368 -34.17 28.67 47.50
CA PRO A 368 -34.46 30.06 47.82
C PRO A 368 -35.49 30.13 48.95
N VAL A 369 -35.19 30.92 49.99
CA VAL A 369 -36.09 31.26 51.10
C VAL A 369 -37.22 32.10 50.53
N PRO A 370 -38.52 31.78 50.81
CA PRO A 370 -39.60 32.66 50.40
C PRO A 370 -39.46 34.04 51.13
N ILE A 371 -39.53 35.11 50.38
CA ILE A 371 -39.64 36.44 50.90
C ILE A 371 -41.14 36.63 51.10
N ASP A 372 -41.57 36.55 52.38
CA ASP A 372 -42.91 36.96 52.77
C ASP A 372 -43.02 38.48 52.65
N ALA A 373 -44.17 38.92 52.07
CA ALA A 373 -44.57 40.31 51.80
C ALA A 373 -44.70 41.22 52.91
#